data_32a555bb791a6df492deeb58985a890d
#
_entry.id   32a555bb791a6df492deeb58985a890d
#
_cell.length_a   1.000
_cell.length_b   1.000
_cell.length_c   1.000
_cell.angle_alpha   90.00
_cell.angle_beta   90.00
_cell.angle_gamma   90.00
#
_symmetry.space_group_name_H-M   'P 1'
#
loop_
_entity.id
_entity.type
_entity.pdbx_description
1 polymer ?
#
loop_
_entity_poly.entity_id
_entity_poly.type
_entity_poly.pdbx_seq_one_letter_code
_entity_poly.pdbx_strand_id
1 'polypeptide(L)'
;MKRCGLLGEKLGHSYSPAIHAELADYDYRLYEVAPEKLGEFLKDGEFDGLNVTIPYKKAVIPYCAALSPIAQKLQSVNVLVRRADGTLYGDNADAYGFDAMVKASGISVEGKKALVLGSGGASATVCAVLNELRARSVTVISRSGEDNYGNLDRHADAEIIVNTTPVGMYPNCGVSPVDLRQFPRLAGVLDIVYNPARTALVMQAETLGIPYMSGLYMLVAQAKRTAEVFEGHAILGSETERIWKKLGREMQNIVLIGMPGSGKSTVAARLAEALDRVALDSDAEIEERNGASCASLIERNGEAAFRALESEVIADLGRRSGMVIATGGGCVTREENYASLHQNGVIFWLRRDLDKLPREGRPLSAGDLGAMYNKRRACYERFADYSVDNNGTVEETLRQIMAVLSEGEK
;
A
#
# COMPACT_ATOMS: atom_id res chain seq x y z
N MET A 1 -8.81 30.07 -11.13
CA MET A 1 -8.33 28.75 -10.69
C MET A 1 -9.22 27.69 -11.32
N LYS A 2 -8.66 26.68 -11.97
CA LYS A 2 -9.46 25.59 -12.57
C LYS A 2 -10.12 24.75 -11.47
N ARG A 3 -11.28 24.24 -11.76
CA ARG A 3 -12.04 23.33 -10.86
C ARG A 3 -11.88 21.92 -11.39
N CYS A 4 -11.07 21.13 -10.72
CA CYS A 4 -10.81 19.75 -11.08
C CYS A 4 -11.30 18.81 -9.97
N GLY A 5 -11.28 17.50 -10.21
CA GLY A 5 -11.63 16.56 -9.16
C GLY A 5 -11.72 15.11 -9.58
N LEU A 6 -12.10 14.27 -8.62
CA LEU A 6 -12.36 12.85 -8.83
C LEU A 6 -13.87 12.59 -8.82
N LEU A 7 -14.38 12.00 -9.89
CA LEU A 7 -15.78 11.57 -10.04
C LEU A 7 -15.91 10.07 -9.78
N GLY A 8 -16.76 9.70 -8.86
CA GLY A 8 -17.14 8.33 -8.56
C GLY A 8 -18.49 8.23 -7.86
N GLU A 9 -18.97 7.02 -7.62
CA GLU A 9 -20.22 6.83 -6.85
C GLU A 9 -19.97 6.95 -5.34
N LYS A 10 -18.86 6.34 -4.86
CA LYS A 10 -18.35 6.43 -3.48
C LYS A 10 -16.83 6.51 -3.54
N LEU A 11 -16.27 7.51 -2.92
CA LEU A 11 -14.85 7.80 -3.06
C LEU A 11 -14.03 7.52 -1.80
N GLY A 12 -14.66 7.39 -0.63
CA GLY A 12 -14.01 7.03 0.63
C GLY A 12 -12.73 7.84 0.85
N HIS A 13 -11.66 7.16 1.27
CA HIS A 13 -10.33 7.77 1.43
C HIS A 13 -9.55 7.65 0.11
N SER A 14 -9.38 8.76 -0.60
CA SER A 14 -8.62 8.83 -1.84
C SER A 14 -7.35 9.66 -1.65
N TYR A 15 -6.21 9.18 -2.15
CA TYR A 15 -4.95 9.93 -2.19
C TYR A 15 -4.88 10.93 -3.36
N SER A 16 -5.84 10.89 -4.29
CA SER A 16 -5.85 11.81 -5.45
C SER A 16 -5.76 13.28 -5.07
N PRO A 17 -6.50 13.81 -4.07
CA PRO A 17 -6.36 15.21 -3.69
C PRO A 17 -4.94 15.58 -3.25
N ALA A 18 -4.30 14.75 -2.43
CA ALA A 18 -2.94 14.99 -1.95
C ALA A 18 -1.92 14.95 -3.11
N ILE A 19 -2.06 14.01 -4.04
CA ILE A 19 -1.19 13.91 -5.21
C ILE A 19 -1.36 15.13 -6.13
N HIS A 20 -2.60 15.52 -6.42
CA HIS A 20 -2.89 16.64 -7.31
C HIS A 20 -2.46 17.99 -6.72
N ALA A 21 -2.52 18.16 -5.39
CA ALA A 21 -1.99 19.34 -4.70
C ALA A 21 -0.45 19.50 -4.85
N GLU A 22 0.27 18.40 -5.07
CA GLU A 22 1.72 18.42 -5.33
C GLU A 22 2.06 18.70 -6.81
N LEU A 23 1.09 18.53 -7.72
CA LEU A 23 1.31 18.58 -9.16
C LEU A 23 0.94 19.92 -9.79
N ALA A 24 -0.09 20.59 -9.30
CA ALA A 24 -0.58 21.84 -9.89
C ALA A 24 -1.47 22.65 -8.94
N ASP A 25 -1.58 23.94 -9.22
CA ASP A 25 -2.41 24.88 -8.46
C ASP A 25 -3.81 24.98 -9.06
N TYR A 26 -4.67 24.01 -8.77
CA TYR A 26 -6.09 24.01 -9.08
C TYR A 26 -6.91 23.50 -7.88
N ASP A 27 -8.19 23.85 -7.81
CA ASP A 27 -9.12 23.36 -6.80
C ASP A 27 -9.50 21.91 -7.15
N TYR A 28 -9.02 20.92 -6.36
CA TYR A 28 -9.28 19.50 -6.60
C TYR A 28 -10.24 18.93 -5.57
N ARG A 29 -11.43 18.54 -6.02
CA ARG A 29 -12.53 18.08 -5.18
C ARG A 29 -12.90 16.62 -5.43
N LEU A 30 -13.61 16.03 -4.47
CA LEU A 30 -14.25 14.72 -4.62
C LEU A 30 -15.72 14.93 -4.99
N TYR A 31 -16.14 14.35 -6.11
CA TYR A 31 -17.52 14.41 -6.60
C TYR A 31 -18.16 13.03 -6.48
N GLU A 32 -18.91 12.81 -5.42
CA GLU A 32 -19.73 11.61 -5.24
C GLU A 32 -21.09 11.85 -5.90
N VAL A 33 -21.33 11.16 -7.00
CA VAL A 33 -22.53 11.34 -7.83
C VAL A 33 -23.23 10.00 -8.00
N ALA A 34 -24.51 9.93 -7.71
CA ALA A 34 -25.30 8.72 -7.92
C ALA A 34 -25.51 8.45 -9.44
N PRO A 35 -25.61 7.17 -9.87
CA PRO A 35 -25.69 6.81 -11.28
C PRO A 35 -26.78 7.54 -12.07
N GLU A 36 -27.95 7.74 -11.49
CA GLU A 36 -29.08 8.44 -12.11
C GLU A 36 -28.85 9.94 -12.32
N LYS A 37 -27.91 10.55 -11.58
CA LYS A 37 -27.54 11.97 -11.69
C LYS A 37 -26.32 12.22 -12.57
N LEU A 38 -25.65 11.16 -13.05
CA LEU A 38 -24.42 11.29 -13.80
C LEU A 38 -24.57 12.19 -15.04
N GLY A 39 -25.65 12.01 -15.82
CA GLY A 39 -25.88 12.78 -17.04
C GLY A 39 -26.11 14.27 -16.77
N GLU A 40 -26.90 14.61 -15.76
CA GLU A 40 -27.12 15.99 -15.31
C GLU A 40 -25.80 16.62 -14.83
N PHE A 41 -25.04 15.91 -13.98
CA PHE A 41 -23.76 16.39 -13.49
C PHE A 41 -22.74 16.64 -14.61
N LEU A 42 -22.63 15.76 -15.61
CA LEU A 42 -21.70 15.92 -16.72
C LEU A 42 -22.11 17.07 -17.64
N LYS A 43 -23.41 17.39 -17.77
CA LYS A 43 -23.92 18.49 -18.59
C LYS A 43 -23.78 19.82 -17.87
N ASP A 44 -24.29 19.90 -16.65
CA ASP A 44 -24.54 21.17 -15.95
C ASP A 44 -23.55 21.43 -14.81
N GLY A 45 -22.72 20.43 -14.44
CA GLY A 45 -21.75 20.54 -13.36
C GLY A 45 -20.62 21.51 -13.69
N GLU A 46 -20.23 22.25 -12.66
CA GLU A 46 -19.15 23.24 -12.75
C GLU A 46 -17.76 22.61 -12.51
N PHE A 47 -17.16 22.08 -13.56
CA PHE A 47 -15.79 21.52 -13.54
C PHE A 47 -15.09 21.81 -14.87
N ASP A 48 -13.76 21.90 -14.82
CA ASP A 48 -12.87 22.03 -15.98
C ASP A 48 -12.22 20.69 -16.35
N GLY A 49 -11.91 19.86 -15.34
CA GLY A 49 -11.32 18.53 -15.52
C GLY A 49 -11.72 17.54 -14.43
N LEU A 50 -11.92 16.28 -14.79
CA LEU A 50 -12.24 15.21 -13.85
C LEU A 50 -11.39 13.97 -14.09
N ASN A 51 -10.84 13.41 -13.01
CA ASN A 51 -10.55 11.99 -12.97
C ASN A 51 -11.87 11.23 -12.82
N VAL A 52 -11.99 10.08 -13.47
CA VAL A 52 -13.18 9.23 -13.39
C VAL A 52 -12.79 7.85 -12.86
N THR A 53 -13.48 7.41 -11.81
CA THR A 53 -13.28 6.07 -11.26
C THR A 53 -14.55 5.22 -11.33
N ILE A 54 -14.53 4.07 -10.70
CA ILE A 54 -15.63 3.10 -10.63
C ILE A 54 -16.91 3.80 -10.09
N PRO A 55 -18.08 3.54 -10.70
CA PRO A 55 -18.34 2.63 -11.83
C PRO A 55 -18.34 3.33 -13.20
N TYR A 56 -17.91 4.60 -13.30
CA TYR A 56 -18.25 5.51 -14.39
C TYR A 56 -17.31 5.50 -15.60
N LYS A 57 -16.15 4.80 -15.55
CA LYS A 57 -15.15 4.80 -16.65
C LYS A 57 -15.70 4.47 -18.03
N LYS A 58 -16.77 3.66 -18.13
CA LYS A 58 -17.48 3.36 -19.38
C LYS A 58 -18.72 4.24 -19.57
N ALA A 59 -19.41 4.55 -18.47
CA ALA A 59 -20.65 5.29 -18.51
C ALA A 59 -20.50 6.73 -19.00
N VAL A 60 -19.31 7.34 -18.87
CA VAL A 60 -19.03 8.70 -19.34
C VAL A 60 -18.76 8.80 -20.84
N ILE A 61 -18.46 7.69 -21.51
CA ILE A 61 -18.09 7.67 -22.96
C ILE A 61 -19.17 8.33 -23.85
N PRO A 62 -20.47 8.03 -23.68
CA PRO A 62 -21.51 8.64 -24.53
C PRO A 62 -21.62 10.16 -24.40
N TYR A 63 -21.07 10.75 -23.34
CA TYR A 63 -21.09 12.21 -23.13
C TYR A 63 -19.86 12.90 -23.73
N CYS A 64 -18.85 12.15 -24.21
CA CYS A 64 -17.65 12.72 -24.82
C CYS A 64 -17.88 12.98 -26.30
N ALA A 65 -17.59 14.21 -26.74
CA ALA A 65 -17.62 14.59 -28.16
C ALA A 65 -16.41 13.99 -28.91
N ALA A 66 -15.31 13.71 -28.21
CA ALA A 66 -14.14 13.03 -28.75
C ALA A 66 -13.40 12.24 -27.65
N LEU A 67 -12.71 11.20 -28.07
CA LEU A 67 -11.87 10.36 -27.22
C LEU A 67 -10.43 10.36 -27.73
N SER A 68 -9.47 10.20 -26.81
CA SER A 68 -8.09 9.90 -27.18
C SER A 68 -8.00 8.51 -27.83
N PRO A 69 -6.97 8.24 -28.66
CA PRO A 69 -6.77 6.93 -29.27
C PRO A 69 -6.74 5.79 -28.24
N ILE A 70 -6.11 6.01 -27.09
CA ILE A 70 -6.03 5.01 -26.03
C ILE A 70 -7.38 4.78 -25.35
N ALA A 71 -8.13 5.83 -25.05
CA ALA A 71 -9.47 5.72 -24.47
C ALA A 71 -10.44 4.99 -25.44
N GLN A 72 -10.30 5.26 -26.74
CA GLN A 72 -11.07 4.60 -27.80
C GLN A 72 -10.73 3.10 -27.90
N LYS A 73 -9.43 2.75 -27.87
CA LYS A 73 -8.94 1.37 -27.91
C LYS A 73 -9.41 0.57 -26.69
N LEU A 74 -9.34 1.18 -25.49
CA LEU A 74 -9.70 0.54 -24.23
C LEU A 74 -11.19 0.55 -23.93
N GLN A 75 -11.99 1.38 -24.62
CA GLN A 75 -13.40 1.64 -24.29
C GLN A 75 -13.55 2.00 -22.79
N SER A 76 -12.66 2.86 -22.31
CA SER A 76 -12.56 3.25 -20.90
C SER A 76 -11.97 4.64 -20.79
N VAL A 77 -12.65 5.52 -20.10
CA VAL A 77 -12.25 6.91 -19.83
C VAL A 77 -12.05 7.09 -18.34
N ASN A 78 -10.87 7.54 -17.92
CA ASN A 78 -10.59 7.93 -16.53
C ASN A 78 -10.16 9.39 -16.39
N VAL A 79 -10.13 10.14 -17.51
CA VAL A 79 -9.87 11.58 -17.55
C VAL A 79 -10.92 12.23 -18.44
N LEU A 80 -11.60 13.27 -17.94
CA LEU A 80 -12.48 14.14 -18.70
C LEU A 80 -11.97 15.56 -18.65
N VAL A 81 -12.01 16.25 -19.78
CA VAL A 81 -11.71 17.70 -19.85
C VAL A 81 -12.85 18.40 -20.57
N ARG A 82 -13.34 19.49 -19.99
CA ARG A 82 -14.29 20.38 -20.63
C ARG A 82 -13.53 21.36 -21.54
N ARG A 83 -13.85 21.32 -22.83
CA ARG A 83 -13.26 22.21 -23.82
C ARG A 83 -13.90 23.60 -23.77
N ALA A 84 -13.27 24.57 -24.43
CA ALA A 84 -13.78 25.94 -24.49
C ALA A 84 -15.16 26.08 -25.14
N ASP A 85 -15.54 25.13 -26.01
CA ASP A 85 -16.86 25.05 -26.64
C ASP A 85 -17.92 24.36 -25.77
N GLY A 86 -17.55 23.97 -24.54
CA GLY A 86 -18.41 23.26 -23.58
C GLY A 86 -18.46 21.74 -23.77
N THR A 87 -17.87 21.19 -24.85
CA THR A 87 -17.85 19.76 -25.10
C THR A 87 -16.87 19.02 -24.17
N LEU A 88 -17.11 17.72 -23.95
CA LEU A 88 -16.22 16.88 -23.16
C LEU A 88 -15.27 16.09 -24.05
N TYR A 89 -13.99 16.07 -23.66
CA TYR A 89 -12.97 15.19 -24.20
C TYR A 89 -12.61 14.13 -23.19
N GLY A 90 -12.58 12.86 -23.62
CA GLY A 90 -12.23 11.72 -22.79
C GLY A 90 -10.84 11.16 -23.10
N ASP A 91 -10.05 10.90 -22.05
CA ASP A 91 -8.72 10.28 -22.13
C ASP A 91 -8.58 9.14 -21.13
N ASN A 92 -7.49 8.37 -21.22
CA ASN A 92 -7.16 7.31 -20.28
C ASN A 92 -5.70 7.41 -19.83
N ALA A 93 -5.51 7.87 -18.59
CA ALA A 93 -4.19 7.98 -17.96
C ALA A 93 -3.74 6.69 -17.26
N ASP A 94 -4.62 5.70 -17.03
CA ASP A 94 -4.23 4.43 -16.38
C ASP A 94 -3.19 3.68 -17.21
N ALA A 95 -3.33 3.69 -18.55
CA ALA A 95 -2.37 3.06 -19.44
C ALA A 95 -0.97 3.69 -19.31
N TYR A 96 -0.91 5.01 -19.28
CA TYR A 96 0.34 5.74 -19.01
C TYR A 96 0.91 5.39 -17.63
N GLY A 97 0.05 5.37 -16.61
CA GLY A 97 0.46 5.04 -15.25
C GLY A 97 1.06 3.65 -15.13
N PHE A 98 0.44 2.64 -15.75
CA PHE A 98 0.96 1.27 -15.74
C PHE A 98 2.24 1.12 -16.56
N ASP A 99 2.35 1.72 -17.73
CA ASP A 99 3.58 1.75 -18.54
C ASP A 99 4.75 2.36 -17.75
N ALA A 100 4.51 3.51 -17.08
CA ALA A 100 5.49 4.16 -16.23
C ALA A 100 5.92 3.26 -15.05
N MET A 101 4.97 2.56 -14.42
CA MET A 101 5.24 1.59 -13.35
C MET A 101 6.13 0.44 -13.83
N VAL A 102 5.83 -0.15 -14.98
CA VAL A 102 6.66 -1.21 -15.57
C VAL A 102 8.08 -0.73 -15.83
N LYS A 103 8.24 0.46 -16.43
CA LYS A 103 9.56 1.05 -16.69
C LYS A 103 10.34 1.34 -15.41
N ALA A 104 9.69 1.90 -14.41
CA ALA A 104 10.32 2.22 -13.13
C ALA A 104 10.70 0.97 -12.32
N SER A 105 9.97 -0.14 -12.49
CA SER A 105 10.27 -1.41 -11.80
C SER A 105 11.56 -2.08 -12.27
N GLY A 106 12.06 -1.73 -13.46
CA GLY A 106 13.16 -2.43 -14.10
C GLY A 106 12.82 -3.84 -14.60
N ILE A 107 11.56 -4.27 -14.45
CA ILE A 107 11.10 -5.59 -14.89
C ILE A 107 10.93 -5.59 -16.42
N SER A 108 11.74 -6.38 -17.11
CA SER A 108 11.59 -6.56 -18.57
C SER A 108 10.39 -7.44 -18.89
N VAL A 109 9.48 -6.92 -19.69
CA VAL A 109 8.26 -7.62 -20.16
C VAL A 109 8.44 -8.20 -21.55
N GLU A 110 9.32 -7.60 -22.38
CA GLU A 110 9.51 -7.99 -23.78
C GLU A 110 9.90 -9.48 -23.92
N GLY A 111 9.19 -10.18 -24.78
CA GLY A 111 9.39 -11.60 -25.05
C GLY A 111 8.93 -12.55 -23.95
N LYS A 112 8.35 -12.08 -22.86
CA LYS A 112 7.94 -12.87 -21.70
C LYS A 112 6.45 -13.24 -21.74
N LYS A 113 6.12 -14.39 -21.13
CA LYS A 113 4.74 -14.81 -20.88
C LYS A 113 4.22 -14.13 -19.63
N ALA A 114 3.17 -13.33 -19.77
CA ALA A 114 2.53 -12.61 -18.68
C ALA A 114 1.16 -13.19 -18.33
N LEU A 115 0.89 -13.36 -17.02
CA LEU A 115 -0.43 -13.65 -16.50
C LEU A 115 -1.00 -12.39 -15.85
N VAL A 116 -2.21 -12.02 -16.23
CA VAL A 116 -2.97 -10.92 -15.66
C VAL A 116 -4.09 -11.51 -14.81
N LEU A 117 -4.00 -11.32 -13.50
CA LEU A 117 -4.99 -11.82 -12.55
C LEU A 117 -6.15 -10.85 -12.47
N GLY A 118 -7.35 -11.32 -12.82
CA GLY A 118 -8.58 -10.54 -12.87
C GLY A 118 -8.98 -10.11 -14.28
N SER A 119 -10.29 -9.95 -14.50
CA SER A 119 -10.91 -9.58 -15.80
C SER A 119 -11.69 -8.26 -15.72
N GLY A 120 -11.36 -7.39 -14.74
CA GLY A 120 -11.99 -6.08 -14.55
C GLY A 120 -11.48 -5.00 -15.51
N GLY A 121 -11.92 -3.75 -15.31
CA GLY A 121 -11.54 -2.62 -16.17
C GLY A 121 -10.03 -2.35 -16.21
N ALA A 122 -9.32 -2.51 -15.11
CA ALA A 122 -7.87 -2.36 -15.06
C ALA A 122 -7.13 -3.46 -15.85
N SER A 123 -7.68 -4.69 -15.89
CA SER A 123 -7.11 -5.80 -16.63
C SER A 123 -6.99 -5.49 -18.13
N ALA A 124 -8.03 -4.92 -18.75
CA ALA A 124 -8.00 -4.54 -20.16
C ALA A 124 -6.88 -3.53 -20.46
N THR A 125 -6.70 -2.54 -19.58
CA THR A 125 -5.63 -1.55 -19.68
C THR A 125 -4.26 -2.20 -19.56
N VAL A 126 -4.06 -3.05 -18.55
CA VAL A 126 -2.82 -3.79 -18.34
C VAL A 126 -2.48 -4.68 -19.52
N CYS A 127 -3.44 -5.46 -20.03
CA CYS A 127 -3.24 -6.30 -21.22
C CYS A 127 -2.81 -5.49 -22.45
N ALA A 128 -3.44 -4.33 -22.68
CA ALA A 128 -3.08 -3.47 -23.79
C ALA A 128 -1.64 -2.97 -23.70
N VAL A 129 -1.22 -2.50 -22.52
CA VAL A 129 0.15 -2.02 -22.28
C VAL A 129 1.17 -3.17 -22.38
N LEU A 130 0.91 -4.35 -21.80
CA LEU A 130 1.81 -5.50 -21.90
C LEU A 130 2.02 -5.93 -23.37
N ASN A 131 0.97 -5.88 -24.20
CA ASN A 131 1.09 -6.15 -25.64
C ASN A 131 1.91 -5.05 -26.36
N GLU A 132 1.73 -3.78 -26.02
CA GLU A 132 2.55 -2.67 -26.54
C GLU A 132 4.03 -2.81 -26.16
N LEU A 133 4.31 -3.31 -24.94
CA LEU A 133 5.64 -3.65 -24.44
C LEU A 133 6.18 -4.99 -24.99
N ARG A 134 5.49 -5.57 -25.99
CA ARG A 134 5.89 -6.79 -26.70
C ARG A 134 6.04 -8.03 -25.81
N ALA A 135 5.15 -8.20 -24.83
CA ALA A 135 5.02 -9.49 -24.16
C ALA A 135 4.80 -10.60 -25.20
N ARG A 136 5.44 -11.77 -25.02
CA ARG A 136 5.28 -12.93 -25.91
C ARG A 136 3.83 -13.42 -25.96
N SER A 137 3.19 -13.43 -24.81
CA SER A 137 1.77 -13.74 -24.64
C SER A 137 1.24 -13.10 -23.36
N VAL A 138 -0.03 -12.72 -23.39
CA VAL A 138 -0.76 -12.18 -22.24
C VAL A 138 -2.00 -13.03 -22.04
N THR A 139 -2.08 -13.71 -20.88
CA THR A 139 -3.22 -14.56 -20.51
C THR A 139 -3.93 -13.97 -19.31
N VAL A 140 -5.24 -13.83 -19.39
CA VAL A 140 -6.07 -13.32 -18.29
C VAL A 140 -6.61 -14.49 -17.48
N ILE A 141 -6.28 -14.52 -16.20
CA ILE A 141 -6.80 -15.49 -15.25
C ILE A 141 -8.01 -14.88 -14.54
N SER A 142 -9.17 -15.49 -14.66
CA SER A 142 -10.39 -15.01 -14.03
C SER A 142 -11.19 -16.15 -13.37
N ARG A 143 -12.18 -15.82 -12.55
CA ARG A 143 -12.99 -16.83 -11.83
C ARG A 143 -13.87 -17.68 -12.75
N SER A 144 -14.25 -17.15 -13.90
CA SER A 144 -15.20 -17.77 -14.86
C SER A 144 -14.65 -17.88 -16.28
N GLY A 145 -13.36 -17.58 -16.51
CA GLY A 145 -12.70 -17.71 -17.80
C GLY A 145 -12.29 -19.16 -18.11
N GLU A 146 -11.90 -19.42 -19.36
CA GLU A 146 -11.26 -20.67 -19.77
C GLU A 146 -9.98 -20.89 -18.94
N ASP A 147 -9.15 -19.85 -18.85
CA ASP A 147 -8.00 -19.80 -17.95
C ASP A 147 -8.45 -19.20 -16.61
N ASN A 148 -8.37 -20.01 -15.56
CA ASN A 148 -8.89 -19.67 -14.25
C ASN A 148 -8.00 -20.18 -13.12
N TYR A 149 -8.34 -19.83 -11.88
CA TYR A 149 -7.56 -20.19 -10.69
C TYR A 149 -7.50 -21.70 -10.41
N GLY A 150 -8.35 -22.52 -11.03
CA GLY A 150 -8.36 -23.99 -10.90
C GLY A 150 -7.43 -24.70 -11.89
N ASN A 151 -6.86 -24.02 -12.89
CA ASN A 151 -6.01 -24.62 -13.91
C ASN A 151 -4.69 -23.85 -14.15
N LEU A 152 -4.17 -23.21 -13.10
CA LEU A 152 -2.92 -22.43 -13.12
C LEU A 152 -1.69 -23.28 -13.52
N ASP A 153 -1.72 -24.59 -13.30
CA ASP A 153 -0.70 -25.54 -13.71
C ASP A 153 -0.38 -25.47 -15.21
N ARG A 154 -1.38 -25.15 -16.06
CA ARG A 154 -1.18 -24.91 -17.51
C ARG A 154 -0.27 -23.73 -17.81
N HIS A 155 -0.05 -22.87 -16.85
CA HIS A 155 0.69 -21.62 -16.96
C HIS A 155 1.91 -21.56 -16.03
N ALA A 156 2.39 -22.71 -15.54
CA ALA A 156 3.56 -22.77 -14.65
C ALA A 156 4.84 -22.18 -15.28
N ASP A 157 4.86 -22.01 -16.60
CA ASP A 157 5.94 -21.37 -17.36
C ASP A 157 5.83 -19.83 -17.42
N ALA A 158 4.88 -19.23 -16.70
CA ALA A 158 4.74 -17.77 -16.65
C ALA A 158 5.98 -17.10 -16.08
N GLU A 159 6.33 -15.97 -16.67
CA GLU A 159 7.52 -15.19 -16.32
C GLU A 159 7.16 -13.86 -15.63
N ILE A 160 5.95 -13.35 -15.88
CA ILE A 160 5.42 -12.11 -15.27
C ILE A 160 4.03 -12.40 -14.71
N ILE A 161 3.78 -11.93 -13.49
CA ILE A 161 2.43 -11.91 -12.91
C ILE A 161 2.04 -10.45 -12.65
N VAL A 162 0.84 -10.08 -13.08
CA VAL A 162 0.25 -8.76 -12.80
C VAL A 162 -1.08 -8.95 -12.08
N ASN A 163 -1.16 -8.52 -10.83
CA ASN A 163 -2.43 -8.50 -10.11
C ASN A 163 -3.24 -7.25 -10.46
N THR A 164 -4.43 -7.46 -11.03
CA THR A 164 -5.42 -6.41 -11.31
C THR A 164 -6.72 -6.63 -10.53
N THR A 165 -6.70 -7.55 -9.56
CA THR A 165 -7.83 -7.82 -8.68
C THR A 165 -7.76 -6.98 -7.40
N PRO A 166 -8.86 -6.80 -6.66
CA PRO A 166 -8.84 -6.21 -5.33
C PRO A 166 -8.37 -7.18 -4.23
N VAL A 167 -7.92 -8.40 -4.57
CA VAL A 167 -7.44 -9.38 -3.59
C VAL A 167 -6.18 -8.86 -2.91
N GLY A 168 -6.18 -8.86 -1.59
CA GLY A 168 -5.08 -8.33 -0.78
C GLY A 168 -5.14 -6.82 -0.51
N MET A 169 -6.09 -6.10 -1.10
CA MET A 169 -6.33 -4.67 -0.87
C MET A 169 -7.03 -4.44 0.48
N TYR A 170 -6.69 -3.34 1.15
CA TYR A 170 -7.41 -2.86 2.34
C TYR A 170 -8.94 -2.79 2.09
N PRO A 171 -9.79 -3.20 3.04
CA PRO A 171 -9.47 -3.73 4.38
C PRO A 171 -9.15 -5.24 4.42
N ASN A 172 -9.28 -5.97 3.30
CA ASN A 172 -9.11 -7.42 3.22
C ASN A 172 -7.65 -7.82 2.91
N CYS A 173 -6.72 -7.30 3.73
CA CYS A 173 -5.29 -7.59 3.61
C CYS A 173 -4.93 -9.04 3.95
N GLY A 174 -3.71 -9.46 3.64
CA GLY A 174 -3.16 -10.76 4.05
C GLY A 174 -3.53 -11.94 3.15
N VAL A 175 -4.32 -11.71 2.09
CA VAL A 175 -4.70 -12.74 1.12
C VAL A 175 -3.96 -12.51 -0.20
N SER A 176 -3.41 -13.58 -0.77
CA SER A 176 -2.80 -13.56 -2.10
C SER A 176 -3.71 -14.25 -3.12
N PRO A 177 -3.83 -13.73 -4.34
CA PRO A 177 -4.64 -14.36 -5.38
C PRO A 177 -4.04 -15.68 -5.88
N VAL A 178 -2.72 -15.87 -5.78
CA VAL A 178 -1.99 -17.07 -6.21
C VAL A 178 -0.81 -17.34 -5.28
N ASP A 179 -0.32 -18.58 -5.30
CA ASP A 179 0.97 -18.96 -4.70
C ASP A 179 2.07 -18.84 -5.77
N LEU A 180 3.01 -17.91 -5.57
CA LEU A 180 4.10 -17.66 -6.54
C LEU A 180 5.05 -18.86 -6.71
N ARG A 181 5.12 -19.77 -5.75
CA ARG A 181 5.93 -21.00 -5.85
C ARG A 181 5.49 -21.93 -6.98
N GLN A 182 4.26 -21.77 -7.48
CA GLN A 182 3.75 -22.51 -8.63
C GLN A 182 4.39 -22.07 -9.98
N PHE A 183 5.13 -20.95 -9.99
CA PHE A 183 5.69 -20.35 -11.20
C PHE A 183 7.21 -20.23 -11.13
N PRO A 184 7.96 -21.33 -11.35
CA PRO A 184 9.41 -21.36 -11.13
C PRO A 184 10.24 -20.49 -12.10
N ARG A 185 9.61 -19.90 -13.13
CA ARG A 185 10.25 -19.02 -14.11
C ARG A 185 9.97 -17.54 -13.91
N LEU A 186 9.34 -17.17 -12.79
CA LEU A 186 8.99 -15.76 -12.55
C LEU A 186 10.23 -14.87 -12.56
N ALA A 187 10.15 -13.83 -13.36
CA ALA A 187 11.12 -12.76 -13.49
C ALA A 187 10.59 -11.42 -12.93
N GLY A 188 9.30 -11.33 -12.63
CA GLY A 188 8.74 -10.13 -12.04
C GLY A 188 7.28 -10.26 -11.63
N VAL A 189 6.90 -9.50 -10.61
CA VAL A 189 5.54 -9.36 -10.09
C VAL A 189 5.16 -7.89 -10.03
N LEU A 190 4.03 -7.54 -10.61
CA LEU A 190 3.44 -6.22 -10.57
C LEU A 190 2.08 -6.30 -9.89
N ASP A 191 1.83 -5.46 -8.90
CA ASP A 191 0.54 -5.41 -8.21
C ASP A 191 -0.02 -3.99 -8.30
N ILE A 192 -1.18 -3.78 -8.95
CA ILE A 192 -1.77 -2.44 -9.02
C ILE A 192 -2.41 -1.99 -7.71
N VAL A 193 -2.51 -2.87 -6.72
CA VAL A 193 -2.90 -2.49 -5.36
C VAL A 193 -1.77 -1.68 -4.73
N TYR A 194 -2.12 -0.56 -4.11
CA TYR A 194 -1.18 0.34 -3.44
C TYR A 194 -1.42 0.46 -1.93
N ASN A 195 -2.51 -0.05 -1.43
CA ASN A 195 -2.82 -0.10 0.00
C ASN A 195 -3.35 -1.51 0.36
N PRO A 196 -2.57 -2.32 1.11
CA PRO A 196 -1.29 -2.00 1.74
C PRO A 196 -0.15 -1.79 0.73
N ALA A 197 0.96 -1.20 1.18
CA ALA A 197 2.16 -0.99 0.37
C ALA A 197 2.77 -2.31 -0.12
N ARG A 198 2.70 -3.37 0.72
CA ARG A 198 3.08 -4.75 0.40
C ARG A 198 1.87 -5.66 0.60
N THR A 199 1.22 -6.04 -0.47
CA THR A 199 0.19 -7.10 -0.42
C THR A 199 0.82 -8.45 -0.10
N ALA A 200 0.00 -9.44 0.26
CA ALA A 200 0.50 -10.80 0.47
C ALA A 200 1.19 -11.38 -0.78
N LEU A 201 0.77 -10.98 -1.99
CA LEU A 201 1.43 -11.33 -3.25
C LEU A 201 2.83 -10.70 -3.34
N VAL A 202 2.96 -9.42 -3.03
CA VAL A 202 4.23 -8.69 -3.00
C VAL A 202 5.17 -9.26 -1.95
N MET A 203 4.68 -9.57 -0.74
CA MET A 203 5.50 -10.21 0.31
C MET A 203 6.00 -11.61 -0.08
N GLN A 204 5.22 -12.38 -0.85
CA GLN A 204 5.73 -13.63 -1.43
C GLN A 204 6.87 -13.38 -2.42
N ALA A 205 6.72 -12.38 -3.31
CA ALA A 205 7.78 -12.02 -4.26
C ALA A 205 9.06 -11.60 -3.53
N GLU A 206 8.95 -10.75 -2.50
CA GLU A 206 10.05 -10.34 -1.63
C GLU A 206 10.76 -11.54 -1.00
N THR A 207 10.01 -12.45 -0.38
CA THR A 207 10.54 -13.67 0.26
C THR A 207 11.26 -14.59 -0.73
N LEU A 208 10.77 -14.65 -1.98
CA LEU A 208 11.35 -15.48 -3.05
C LEU A 208 12.48 -14.77 -3.82
N GLY A 209 12.80 -13.52 -3.48
CA GLY A 209 13.80 -12.72 -4.20
C GLY A 209 13.39 -12.37 -5.63
N ILE A 210 12.10 -12.34 -5.93
CA ILE A 210 11.56 -11.99 -7.25
C ILE A 210 11.37 -10.47 -7.30
N PRO A 211 11.87 -9.77 -8.34
CA PRO A 211 11.61 -8.35 -8.54
C PRO A 211 10.11 -8.03 -8.54
N TYR A 212 9.73 -6.97 -7.84
CA TYR A 212 8.33 -6.57 -7.75
C TYR A 212 8.15 -5.06 -7.71
N MET A 213 6.95 -4.60 -8.01
CA MET A 213 6.50 -3.22 -7.75
C MET A 213 5.02 -3.19 -7.41
N SER A 214 4.66 -2.37 -6.40
CA SER A 214 3.27 -2.11 -6.00
C SER A 214 2.69 -0.87 -6.67
N GLY A 215 1.36 -0.72 -6.60
CA GLY A 215 0.58 0.22 -7.41
C GLY A 215 0.73 1.70 -7.10
N LEU A 216 1.45 2.10 -6.04
CA LEU A 216 1.57 3.51 -5.67
C LEU A 216 2.25 4.32 -6.79
N TYR A 217 3.25 3.76 -7.46
CA TYR A 217 3.90 4.44 -8.59
C TYR A 217 2.93 4.68 -9.75
N MET A 218 2.13 3.67 -10.10
CA MET A 218 1.07 3.80 -11.10
C MET A 218 0.07 4.89 -10.74
N LEU A 219 -0.34 4.95 -9.46
CA LEU A 219 -1.28 5.94 -8.95
C LEU A 219 -0.75 7.37 -9.13
N VAL A 220 0.52 7.62 -8.81
CA VAL A 220 1.16 8.93 -8.98
C VAL A 220 1.37 9.27 -10.46
N ALA A 221 1.86 8.31 -11.25
CA ALA A 221 2.15 8.56 -12.66
C ALA A 221 0.88 8.88 -13.48
N GLN A 222 -0.25 8.16 -13.23
CA GLN A 222 -1.51 8.47 -13.88
C GLN A 222 -2.07 9.85 -13.45
N ALA A 223 -1.89 10.22 -12.18
CA ALA A 223 -2.31 11.54 -11.70
C ALA A 223 -1.48 12.66 -12.34
N LYS A 224 -0.16 12.48 -12.47
CA LYS A 224 0.71 13.41 -13.21
C LYS A 224 0.24 13.57 -14.66
N ARG A 225 -0.03 12.45 -15.36
CA ARG A 225 -0.55 12.50 -16.74
C ARG A 225 -1.88 13.24 -16.80
N THR A 226 -2.76 13.04 -15.83
CA THR A 226 -4.03 13.76 -15.75
C THR A 226 -3.81 15.26 -15.53
N ALA A 227 -2.91 15.65 -14.64
CA ALA A 227 -2.57 17.05 -14.40
C ALA A 227 -2.02 17.72 -15.68
N GLU A 228 -1.18 17.04 -16.46
CA GLU A 228 -0.72 17.52 -17.77
C GLU A 228 -1.88 17.77 -18.74
N VAL A 229 -2.87 16.87 -18.75
CA VAL A 229 -4.06 17.03 -19.60
C VAL A 229 -4.93 18.20 -19.11
N PHE A 230 -5.09 18.38 -17.81
CA PHE A 230 -5.84 19.50 -17.23
C PHE A 230 -5.14 20.85 -17.48
N GLU A 231 -3.83 20.90 -17.34
CA GLU A 231 -3.06 22.13 -17.50
C GLU A 231 -2.71 22.47 -18.96
N GLY A 232 -2.68 21.44 -19.82
CA GLY A 232 -2.31 21.61 -21.23
C GLY A 232 -0.81 21.75 -21.47
N HIS A 233 0.03 21.43 -20.47
CA HIS A 233 1.49 21.44 -20.59
C HIS A 233 2.11 20.24 -19.86
N ALA A 234 3.34 19.91 -20.23
CA ALA A 234 4.07 18.80 -19.63
C ALA A 234 4.59 19.16 -18.23
N ILE A 235 4.55 18.19 -17.32
CA ILE A 235 5.14 18.24 -15.99
C ILE A 235 6.42 17.39 -15.99
N LEU A 236 7.48 17.84 -15.31
CA LEU A 236 8.75 17.12 -15.28
C LEU A 236 8.57 15.65 -14.84
N GLY A 237 9.28 14.74 -15.51
CA GLY A 237 9.23 13.31 -15.19
C GLY A 237 9.67 12.99 -13.76
N SER A 238 10.62 13.77 -13.22
CA SER A 238 11.11 13.66 -11.84
C SER A 238 10.02 13.87 -10.77
N GLU A 239 8.92 14.57 -11.10
CA GLU A 239 7.83 14.80 -10.14
C GLU A 239 7.12 13.50 -9.75
N THR A 240 7.01 12.54 -10.67
CA THR A 240 6.46 11.23 -10.33
C THR A 240 7.28 10.54 -9.25
N GLU A 241 8.61 10.51 -9.40
CA GLU A 241 9.53 9.90 -8.44
C GLU A 241 9.50 10.62 -7.09
N ARG A 242 9.53 11.97 -7.13
CA ARG A 242 9.48 12.80 -5.93
C ARG A 242 8.22 12.55 -5.12
N ILE A 243 7.06 12.60 -5.76
CA ILE A 243 5.76 12.43 -5.10
C ILE A 243 5.59 10.97 -4.62
N TRP A 244 6.00 9.99 -5.42
CA TRP A 244 5.96 8.59 -5.04
C TRP A 244 6.78 8.32 -3.77
N LYS A 245 8.02 8.82 -3.70
CA LYS A 245 8.87 8.70 -2.51
C LYS A 245 8.26 9.41 -1.31
N LYS A 246 7.74 10.63 -1.49
CA LYS A 246 7.09 11.40 -0.43
C LYS A 246 5.90 10.64 0.15
N LEU A 247 4.94 10.24 -0.69
CA LEU A 247 3.75 9.51 -0.25
C LEU A 247 4.09 8.15 0.35
N GLY A 248 5.03 7.43 -0.23
CA GLY A 248 5.49 6.15 0.32
C GLY A 248 5.96 6.29 1.77
N ARG A 249 6.69 7.35 2.10
CA ARG A 249 7.12 7.65 3.48
C ARG A 249 5.96 8.07 4.38
N GLU A 250 5.09 8.95 3.90
CA GLU A 250 3.94 9.40 4.67
C GLU A 250 3.00 8.24 5.03
N MET A 251 2.82 7.30 4.10
CA MET A 251 2.01 6.10 4.30
C MET A 251 2.70 5.03 5.15
N GLN A 252 4.02 5.02 5.22
CA GLN A 252 4.77 4.00 5.92
C GLN A 252 4.60 4.09 7.43
N ASN A 253 4.21 2.99 8.08
CA ASN A 253 4.22 2.88 9.54
C ASN A 253 5.65 2.72 10.04
N ILE A 254 5.92 3.27 11.23
CA ILE A 254 7.15 3.03 11.97
C ILE A 254 6.81 2.12 13.14
N VAL A 255 7.30 0.89 13.09
CA VAL A 255 6.97 -0.13 14.07
C VAL A 255 8.15 -0.34 15.02
N LEU A 256 7.90 -0.26 16.32
CA LEU A 256 8.91 -0.46 17.36
C LEU A 256 8.69 -1.81 18.06
N ILE A 257 9.67 -2.71 17.94
CA ILE A 257 9.72 -3.99 18.64
C ILE A 257 10.87 -4.02 19.63
N GLY A 258 10.85 -4.94 20.60
CA GLY A 258 11.92 -5.10 21.60
C GLY A 258 11.39 -5.63 22.92
N MET A 259 12.29 -5.90 23.85
CA MET A 259 11.98 -6.46 25.16
C MET A 259 10.95 -5.62 25.94
N PRO A 260 10.15 -6.23 26.82
CA PRO A 260 9.33 -5.47 27.76
C PRO A 260 10.22 -4.49 28.54
N GLY A 261 9.79 -3.22 28.66
CA GLY A 261 10.59 -2.18 29.34
C GLY A 261 11.71 -1.55 28.53
N SER A 262 11.88 -1.92 27.25
CA SER A 262 12.91 -1.28 26.40
C SER A 262 12.59 0.18 26.02
N GLY A 263 11.44 0.74 26.42
CA GLY A 263 11.10 2.15 26.16
C GLY A 263 10.32 2.40 24.87
N LYS A 264 9.75 1.38 24.24
CA LYS A 264 9.02 1.49 22.93
C LYS A 264 7.92 2.55 22.96
N SER A 265 7.04 2.52 23.95
CA SER A 265 5.92 3.47 24.05
C SER A 265 6.41 4.92 24.21
N THR A 266 7.49 5.14 25.00
CA THR A 266 8.10 6.46 25.17
C THR A 266 8.73 6.96 23.88
N VAL A 267 9.50 6.10 23.19
CA VAL A 267 10.11 6.44 21.89
C VAL A 267 9.03 6.68 20.84
N ALA A 268 7.98 5.84 20.82
CA ALA A 268 6.87 6.00 19.87
C ALA A 268 6.16 7.35 20.03
N ALA A 269 5.83 7.75 21.25
CA ALA A 269 5.18 9.04 21.52
C ALA A 269 6.03 10.22 21.05
N ARG A 270 7.33 10.22 21.39
CA ARG A 270 8.25 11.30 21.00
C ARG A 270 8.53 11.31 19.48
N LEU A 271 8.62 10.14 18.87
CA LEU A 271 8.81 10.02 17.41
C LEU A 271 7.57 10.50 16.65
N ALA A 272 6.39 10.16 17.14
CA ALA A 272 5.13 10.60 16.56
C ALA A 272 4.97 12.13 16.64
N GLU A 273 5.30 12.73 17.79
CA GLU A 273 5.34 14.19 17.95
C GLU A 273 6.31 14.85 16.95
N ALA A 274 7.52 14.30 16.80
CA ALA A 274 8.55 14.84 15.91
C ALA A 274 8.18 14.73 14.41
N LEU A 275 7.34 13.76 14.04
CA LEU A 275 6.93 13.48 12.66
C LEU A 275 5.51 13.95 12.33
N ASP A 276 4.81 14.58 13.28
CA ASP A 276 3.38 14.94 13.18
C ASP A 276 2.51 13.72 12.79
N ARG A 277 2.69 12.61 13.53
CA ARG A 277 1.98 11.35 13.34
C ARG A 277 1.24 10.92 14.60
N VAL A 278 0.37 9.93 14.45
CA VAL A 278 -0.32 9.30 15.59
C VAL A 278 0.55 8.16 16.15
N ALA A 279 0.78 8.18 17.47
CA ALA A 279 1.36 7.05 18.18
C ALA A 279 0.27 6.07 18.61
N LEU A 280 0.50 4.78 18.38
CA LEU A 280 -0.38 3.68 18.79
C LEU A 280 0.44 2.68 19.62
N ASP A 281 -0.16 2.15 20.69
CA ASP A 281 0.45 1.12 21.52
C ASP A 281 -0.46 -0.12 21.53
N SER A 282 0.08 -1.28 21.10
CA SER A 282 -0.73 -2.48 21.00
C SER A 282 -1.25 -2.98 22.34
N ASP A 283 -0.47 -2.82 23.42
CA ASP A 283 -0.89 -3.24 24.74
C ASP A 283 -2.03 -2.34 25.26
N ALA A 284 -1.94 -1.01 25.05
CA ALA A 284 -3.00 -0.07 25.38
C ALA A 284 -4.29 -0.34 24.57
N GLU A 285 -4.18 -0.61 23.28
CA GLU A 285 -5.32 -0.95 22.41
C GLU A 285 -6.01 -2.25 22.86
N ILE A 286 -5.24 -3.27 23.29
CA ILE A 286 -5.79 -4.51 23.88
C ILE A 286 -6.56 -4.20 25.15
N GLU A 287 -5.99 -3.39 26.05
CA GLU A 287 -6.61 -3.02 27.33
C GLU A 287 -7.91 -2.24 27.11
N GLU A 288 -7.91 -1.27 26.19
CA GLU A 288 -9.10 -0.47 25.84
C GLU A 288 -10.23 -1.35 25.29
N ARG A 289 -9.93 -2.24 24.33
CA ARG A 289 -10.92 -3.12 23.71
C ARG A 289 -11.55 -4.12 24.70
N ASN A 290 -10.77 -4.55 25.69
CA ASN A 290 -11.20 -5.61 26.61
C ASN A 290 -11.62 -5.11 28.01
N GLY A 291 -11.42 -3.82 28.31
CA GLY A 291 -11.74 -3.23 29.61
C GLY A 291 -10.95 -3.85 30.78
N ALA A 292 -9.78 -4.42 30.51
CA ALA A 292 -8.94 -5.11 31.48
C ALA A 292 -7.47 -5.01 31.12
N SER A 293 -6.58 -4.98 32.12
CA SER A 293 -5.13 -4.96 31.86
C SER A 293 -4.63 -6.22 31.17
N CYS A 294 -3.59 -6.10 30.35
CA CYS A 294 -2.92 -7.24 29.72
C CYS A 294 -2.54 -8.33 30.75
N ALA A 295 -2.07 -7.93 31.93
CA ALA A 295 -1.76 -8.84 33.03
C ALA A 295 -2.98 -9.64 33.46
N SER A 296 -4.12 -8.98 33.67
CA SER A 296 -5.38 -9.62 34.09
C SER A 296 -5.93 -10.56 33.00
N LEU A 297 -5.78 -10.17 31.73
CA LEU A 297 -6.19 -11.02 30.60
C LEU A 297 -5.38 -12.31 30.52
N ILE A 298 -4.06 -12.23 30.76
CA ILE A 298 -3.17 -13.39 30.80
C ILE A 298 -3.51 -14.29 31.99
N GLU A 299 -3.73 -13.71 33.17
CA GLU A 299 -4.07 -14.48 34.38
C GLU A 299 -5.39 -15.25 34.22
N ARG A 300 -6.40 -14.62 33.65
CA ARG A 300 -7.74 -15.22 33.48
C ARG A 300 -7.82 -16.22 32.34
N ASN A 301 -7.20 -15.94 31.20
CA ASN A 301 -7.42 -16.67 29.96
C ASN A 301 -6.19 -17.49 29.51
N GLY A 302 -5.04 -17.28 30.16
CA GLY A 302 -3.76 -17.87 29.76
C GLY A 302 -3.03 -17.12 28.65
N GLU A 303 -1.72 -17.37 28.54
CA GLU A 303 -0.86 -16.68 27.56
C GLU A 303 -1.29 -16.95 26.12
N ALA A 304 -1.71 -18.15 25.77
CA ALA A 304 -2.09 -18.50 24.40
C ALA A 304 -3.31 -17.69 23.89
N ALA A 305 -4.34 -17.52 24.75
CA ALA A 305 -5.51 -16.69 24.42
C ALA A 305 -5.13 -15.21 24.32
N PHE A 306 -4.27 -14.71 25.21
CA PHE A 306 -3.75 -13.34 25.13
C PHE A 306 -2.99 -13.11 23.82
N ARG A 307 -2.15 -14.05 23.38
CA ARG A 307 -1.42 -13.92 22.10
C ARG A 307 -2.35 -13.90 20.88
N ALA A 308 -3.48 -14.57 20.93
CA ALA A 308 -4.49 -14.48 19.88
C ALA A 308 -5.09 -13.06 19.81
N LEU A 309 -5.48 -12.46 20.96
CA LEU A 309 -5.95 -11.09 21.04
C LEU A 309 -4.88 -10.08 20.57
N GLU A 310 -3.63 -10.29 20.97
CA GLU A 310 -2.49 -9.46 20.53
C GLU A 310 -2.35 -9.50 19.00
N SER A 311 -2.46 -10.68 18.38
CA SER A 311 -2.38 -10.82 16.92
C SER A 311 -3.54 -10.14 16.19
N GLU A 312 -4.76 -10.19 16.73
CA GLU A 312 -5.91 -9.46 16.17
C GLU A 312 -5.69 -7.94 16.18
N VAL A 313 -5.21 -7.41 17.32
CA VAL A 313 -4.92 -5.97 17.45
C VAL A 313 -3.78 -5.58 16.52
N ILE A 314 -2.69 -6.35 16.46
CA ILE A 314 -1.56 -6.10 15.56
C ILE A 314 -2.01 -6.12 14.10
N ALA A 315 -2.90 -7.04 13.70
CA ALA A 315 -3.45 -7.06 12.36
C ALA A 315 -4.23 -5.78 12.02
N ASP A 316 -5.02 -5.27 12.97
CA ASP A 316 -5.76 -4.02 12.79
C ASP A 316 -4.84 -2.80 12.72
N LEU A 317 -3.85 -2.71 13.61
CA LEU A 317 -2.89 -1.62 13.62
C LEU A 317 -2.02 -1.61 12.36
N GLY A 318 -1.57 -2.78 11.91
CA GLY A 318 -0.73 -2.94 10.72
C GLY A 318 -1.44 -2.60 9.39
N ARG A 319 -2.78 -2.62 9.36
CA ARG A 319 -3.56 -2.16 8.20
C ARG A 319 -3.62 -0.66 8.07
N ARG A 320 -3.42 0.10 9.16
CA ARG A 320 -3.36 1.57 9.13
C ARG A 320 -2.08 2.03 8.42
N SER A 321 -2.05 3.28 8.00
CA SER A 321 -0.91 3.88 7.31
C SER A 321 -0.46 5.14 8.02
N GLY A 322 0.84 5.43 8.00
CA GLY A 322 1.42 6.65 8.54
C GLY A 322 1.49 6.72 10.07
N MET A 323 1.38 5.58 10.77
CA MET A 323 1.38 5.51 12.23
C MET A 323 2.77 5.24 12.79
N VAL A 324 2.97 5.57 14.07
CA VAL A 324 4.08 5.06 14.89
C VAL A 324 3.51 4.03 15.86
N ILE A 325 3.90 2.78 15.71
CA ILE A 325 3.31 1.64 16.43
C ILE A 325 4.31 1.08 17.43
N ALA A 326 4.03 1.18 18.73
CA ALA A 326 4.73 0.43 19.76
C ALA A 326 4.03 -0.91 19.97
N THR A 327 4.79 -2.01 20.00
CA THR A 327 4.22 -3.36 20.17
C THR A 327 4.49 -3.92 21.55
N GLY A 328 3.65 -4.88 21.98
CA GLY A 328 3.96 -5.72 23.14
C GLY A 328 5.28 -6.48 22.95
N GLY A 329 6.05 -6.69 24.01
CA GLY A 329 7.36 -7.34 23.90
C GLY A 329 7.33 -8.81 23.48
N GLY A 330 6.15 -9.42 23.43
CA GLY A 330 5.95 -10.81 22.99
C GLY A 330 5.39 -10.96 21.58
N CYS A 331 5.04 -9.88 20.91
CA CYS A 331 4.40 -9.91 19.59
C CYS A 331 5.20 -10.71 18.55
N VAL A 332 6.53 -10.69 18.63
CA VAL A 332 7.46 -11.39 17.72
C VAL A 332 7.47 -12.92 17.90
N THR A 333 6.79 -13.44 18.93
CA THR A 333 6.72 -14.89 19.17
C THR A 333 5.71 -15.59 18.26
N ARG A 334 4.87 -14.83 17.55
CA ARG A 334 3.92 -15.34 16.56
C ARG A 334 4.29 -14.84 15.18
N GLU A 335 4.57 -15.77 14.28
CA GLU A 335 5.04 -15.52 12.91
C GLU A 335 4.06 -14.68 12.10
N GLU A 336 2.76 -14.91 12.27
CA GLU A 336 1.71 -14.18 11.56
C GLU A 336 1.72 -12.67 11.82
N ASN A 337 2.26 -12.23 12.96
CA ASN A 337 2.38 -10.82 13.28
C ASN A 337 3.39 -10.09 12.38
N TYR A 338 4.40 -10.81 11.87
CA TYR A 338 5.37 -10.23 10.93
C TYR A 338 4.68 -9.66 9.70
N ALA A 339 3.89 -10.48 9.00
CA ALA A 339 3.20 -10.03 7.79
C ALA A 339 2.28 -8.83 8.05
N SER A 340 1.57 -8.85 9.20
CA SER A 340 0.69 -7.75 9.60
C SER A 340 1.42 -6.45 9.85
N LEU A 341 2.60 -6.48 10.46
CA LEU A 341 3.41 -5.30 10.73
C LEU A 341 4.18 -4.82 9.49
N HIS A 342 4.70 -5.76 8.69
CA HIS A 342 5.55 -5.48 7.53
C HIS A 342 4.77 -4.96 6.32
N GLN A 343 3.47 -5.29 6.18
CA GLN A 343 2.67 -4.91 4.99
C GLN A 343 2.66 -3.40 4.70
N ASN A 344 2.71 -2.55 5.74
CA ASN A 344 2.80 -1.09 5.64
C ASN A 344 3.97 -0.52 6.44
N GLY A 345 4.74 -1.34 7.16
CA GLY A 345 5.69 -0.88 8.17
C GLY A 345 7.16 -1.05 7.79
N VAL A 346 7.97 -0.23 8.43
CA VAL A 346 9.39 -0.45 8.67
C VAL A 346 9.56 -0.76 10.14
N ILE A 347 10.24 -1.86 10.45
CA ILE A 347 10.29 -2.44 11.80
C ILE A 347 11.66 -2.16 12.43
N PHE A 348 11.68 -1.40 13.53
CA PHE A 348 12.87 -1.08 14.30
C PHE A 348 12.90 -1.90 15.60
N TRP A 349 13.97 -2.66 15.81
CA TRP A 349 14.24 -3.31 17.06
C TRP A 349 15.00 -2.40 18.01
N LEU A 350 14.35 -1.95 19.09
CA LEU A 350 14.98 -1.17 20.17
C LEU A 350 15.73 -2.12 21.10
N ARG A 351 17.07 -2.13 20.98
CA ARG A 351 17.96 -2.92 21.84
C ARG A 351 18.28 -2.14 23.12
N ARG A 352 18.07 -2.77 24.26
CA ARG A 352 18.43 -2.23 25.56
C ARG A 352 19.07 -3.32 26.40
N ASP A 353 20.13 -2.98 27.12
CA ASP A 353 20.84 -3.90 28.02
C ASP A 353 19.89 -4.41 29.10
N LEU A 354 20.02 -5.69 29.44
CA LEU A 354 19.07 -6.35 30.34
C LEU A 354 19.11 -5.80 31.77
N ASP A 355 20.25 -5.30 32.20
CA ASP A 355 20.43 -4.62 33.52
C ASP A 355 19.73 -3.26 33.61
N LYS A 356 19.47 -2.63 32.45
CA LYS A 356 18.75 -1.35 32.36
C LYS A 356 17.23 -1.51 32.19
N LEU A 357 16.72 -2.75 32.08
CA LEU A 357 15.28 -3.01 31.95
C LEU A 357 14.58 -2.93 33.32
N PRO A 358 13.47 -2.17 33.46
CA PRO A 358 12.70 -2.12 34.70
C PRO A 358 12.07 -3.48 35.01
N ARG A 359 12.16 -3.92 36.26
CA ARG A 359 11.66 -5.23 36.71
C ARG A 359 10.27 -5.15 37.37
N GLU A 360 9.87 -3.98 37.84
CA GLU A 360 8.61 -3.78 38.58
C GLU A 360 7.40 -3.65 37.67
N GLY A 361 6.24 -4.13 38.12
CA GLY A 361 4.93 -3.92 37.45
C GLY A 361 4.65 -4.77 36.21
N ARG A 362 5.42 -5.85 35.95
CA ARG A 362 5.27 -6.67 34.71
C ARG A 362 5.28 -8.15 35.02
N PRO A 363 4.10 -8.82 35.10
CA PRO A 363 3.98 -10.23 35.50
C PRO A 363 4.81 -11.19 34.66
N LEU A 364 4.87 -10.99 33.33
CA LEU A 364 5.67 -11.82 32.41
C LEU A 364 7.18 -11.55 32.50
N SER A 365 7.62 -10.44 33.11
CA SER A 365 9.02 -10.07 33.30
C SER A 365 9.51 -10.36 34.72
N ALA A 366 8.67 -10.92 35.59
CA ALA A 366 9.04 -11.33 36.96
C ALA A 366 9.99 -12.53 37.00
N GLY A 367 10.12 -13.26 35.85
CA GLY A 367 11.05 -14.37 35.68
C GLY A 367 12.46 -13.95 35.23
N ASP A 368 13.23 -14.92 34.76
CA ASP A 368 14.57 -14.69 34.22
C ASP A 368 14.53 -13.93 32.87
N LEU A 369 14.84 -12.61 32.92
CA LEU A 369 14.93 -11.76 31.75
C LEU A 369 15.96 -12.26 30.72
N GLY A 370 17.05 -12.88 31.18
CA GLY A 370 18.08 -13.47 30.33
C GLY A 370 17.54 -14.65 29.53
N ALA A 371 16.83 -15.55 30.20
CA ALA A 371 16.17 -16.68 29.52
C ALA A 371 15.10 -16.19 28.53
N MET A 372 14.30 -15.18 28.90
CA MET A 372 13.31 -14.58 28.00
C MET A 372 13.96 -13.94 26.77
N TYR A 373 15.03 -13.19 26.97
CA TYR A 373 15.77 -12.55 25.88
C TYR A 373 16.35 -13.60 24.92
N ASN A 374 17.02 -14.61 25.45
CA ASN A 374 17.61 -15.69 24.64
C ASN A 374 16.54 -16.41 23.79
N LYS A 375 15.34 -16.64 24.35
CA LYS A 375 14.21 -17.24 23.63
C LYS A 375 13.68 -16.36 22.50
N ARG A 376 13.68 -15.03 22.67
CA ARG A 376 13.06 -14.06 21.75
C ARG A 376 14.05 -13.38 20.80
N ARG A 377 15.34 -13.42 21.07
CA ARG A 377 16.35 -12.70 20.31
C ARG A 377 16.28 -13.01 18.81
N ALA A 378 16.26 -14.28 18.44
CA ALA A 378 16.18 -14.71 17.04
C ALA A 378 14.87 -14.22 16.35
N CYS A 379 13.77 -14.09 17.12
CA CYS A 379 12.51 -13.53 16.59
C CYS A 379 12.64 -12.02 16.34
N TYR A 380 13.25 -11.27 17.27
CA TYR A 380 13.50 -9.84 17.05
C TYR A 380 14.41 -9.61 15.84
N GLU A 381 15.51 -10.39 15.72
CA GLU A 381 16.43 -10.33 14.58
C GLU A 381 15.73 -10.59 13.24
N ARG A 382 14.79 -11.54 13.21
CA ARG A 382 14.03 -11.89 12.00
C ARG A 382 12.97 -10.86 11.63
N PHE A 383 12.31 -10.23 12.63
CA PHE A 383 11.25 -9.24 12.39
C PHE A 383 11.81 -7.87 12.01
N ALA A 384 13.01 -7.52 12.47
CA ALA A 384 13.55 -6.19 12.35
C ALA A 384 14.15 -5.92 10.97
N ASP A 385 13.72 -4.82 10.35
CA ASP A 385 14.44 -4.23 9.22
C ASP A 385 15.72 -3.53 9.69
N TYR A 386 15.66 -2.90 10.89
CA TYR A 386 16.77 -2.17 11.50
C TYR A 386 16.84 -2.41 13.00
N SER A 387 18.07 -2.39 13.56
CA SER A 387 18.28 -2.41 15.00
C SER A 387 18.86 -1.09 15.50
N VAL A 388 18.31 -0.58 16.57
CA VAL A 388 18.67 0.72 17.16
C VAL A 388 19.10 0.54 18.61
N ASP A 389 20.21 1.16 19.00
CA ASP A 389 20.67 1.17 20.39
C ASP A 389 19.82 2.15 21.21
N ASN A 390 19.13 1.64 22.24
CA ASN A 390 18.28 2.41 23.14
C ASN A 390 18.82 2.39 24.58
N ASN A 391 20.15 2.37 24.74
CA ASN A 391 20.83 2.44 26.04
C ASN A 391 21.07 3.86 26.53
N GLY A 392 21.07 4.82 25.64
CA GLY A 392 21.26 6.24 25.90
C GLY A 392 19.94 6.98 26.17
N THR A 393 19.90 8.25 25.78
CA THR A 393 18.72 9.11 25.88
C THR A 393 17.70 8.81 24.78
N VAL A 394 16.45 9.22 24.99
CA VAL A 394 15.39 9.10 23.96
C VAL A 394 15.78 9.88 22.71
N GLU A 395 16.37 11.05 22.86
CA GLU A 395 16.81 11.94 21.77
C GLU A 395 17.91 11.27 20.90
N GLU A 396 18.79 10.47 21.49
CA GLU A 396 19.78 9.68 20.74
C GLU A 396 19.14 8.57 19.93
N THR A 397 18.16 7.88 20.51
CA THR A 397 17.38 6.85 19.83
C THR A 397 16.58 7.44 18.66
N LEU A 398 15.92 8.59 18.88
CA LEU A 398 15.21 9.31 17.81
C LEU A 398 16.13 9.69 16.67
N ARG A 399 17.31 10.23 16.96
CA ARG A 399 18.30 10.59 15.91
C ARG A 399 18.71 9.38 15.07
N GLN A 400 18.92 8.21 15.66
CA GLN A 400 19.25 6.98 14.93
C GLN A 400 18.09 6.56 14.02
N ILE A 401 16.85 6.55 14.52
CA ILE A 401 15.67 6.20 13.71
C ILE A 401 15.49 7.19 12.55
N MET A 402 15.57 8.49 12.84
CA MET A 402 15.41 9.54 11.83
C MET A 402 16.50 9.49 10.76
N ALA A 403 17.74 9.16 11.13
CA ALA A 403 18.83 8.98 10.17
C ALA A 403 18.51 7.85 9.18
N VAL A 404 18.05 6.70 9.66
CA VAL A 404 17.64 5.58 8.80
C VAL A 404 16.47 5.98 7.88
N LEU A 405 15.47 6.68 8.40
CA LEU A 405 14.33 7.13 7.60
C LEU A 405 14.74 8.14 6.51
N SER A 406 15.80 8.93 6.75
CA SER A 406 16.33 9.90 5.78
C SER A 406 17.31 9.29 4.76
N GLU A 407 18.02 8.19 5.09
CA GLU A 407 18.93 7.52 4.15
C GLU A 407 18.21 6.89 2.94
N GLY A 408 16.92 6.59 3.05
CA GLY A 408 16.07 6.24 1.91
C GLY A 408 15.86 7.38 0.90
N GLU A 409 16.50 8.56 1.11
CA GLU A 409 16.44 9.72 0.20
C GLU A 409 17.51 9.68 -0.91
N LYS A 410 18.56 8.87 -0.77
CA LYS A 410 19.64 8.72 -1.76
C LYS A 410 19.34 7.57 -2.73
#